data_45965b5eecefa943d0740deec7fd8209
#
_entry.id   45965b5eecefa943d0740deec7fd8209
#
_cell.length_a   1.000
_cell.length_b   1.000
_cell.length_c   1.000
_cell.angle_alpha   90.00
_cell.angle_beta   90.00
_cell.angle_gamma   90.00
#
_symmetry.space_group_name_H-M   'P 1'
#
loop_
_entity.id
_entity.type
_entity.pdbx_description
1 polymer ?
#
loop_
_entity_poly.entity_id
_entity_poly.type
_entity_poly.pdbx_seq_one_letter_code
_entity_poly.pdbx_strand_id
1 'polypeptide(L)'
;MQTLLITGGAGFIGSNFISYLLKSEKNIKVVNLDLLTYAGSPKNLEDLENDPNYIFYKGDICDRLLLEKLFKKYNFTGVIHFAAESHVDNSIQNPDAFVKTNVFGTFTVLDVAKNFWMSAPNSYKKRFKNARFHHISSDEVYGSLSDKGLFSEKTPYAPNSPYSASKASSDFMVRSYYHTYGLNVVTTNCSNNYGPRQHEEKLIPTIIRKALSGKKIPIYGDGKNIRDWLYVLDHCKGIQLVFKEGQAGETYNIGG
;
A
#
# COMPACT_ATOMS: atom_id res chain seq x y z
N MET A 1 -22.61 1.84 8.04
CA MET A 1 -21.60 2.46 7.17
C MET A 1 -20.22 2.07 7.70
N GLN A 2 -19.38 1.48 6.85
CA GLN A 2 -18.01 1.13 7.17
C GLN A 2 -17.11 2.37 7.03
N THR A 3 -16.19 2.59 7.97
CA THR A 3 -15.23 3.71 7.88
C THR A 3 -13.82 3.14 7.79
N LEU A 4 -13.12 3.47 6.71
CA LEU A 4 -11.77 2.99 6.44
C LEU A 4 -10.75 4.11 6.58
N LEU A 5 -9.60 3.78 7.18
CA LEU A 5 -8.38 4.55 7.04
C LEU A 5 -7.61 4.04 5.82
N ILE A 6 -7.36 4.90 4.86
CA ILE A 6 -6.46 4.63 3.74
C ILE A 6 -5.24 5.50 3.89
N THR A 7 -4.06 4.92 4.01
CA THR A 7 -2.80 5.66 4.09
C THR A 7 -2.10 5.64 2.75
N GLY A 8 -1.43 6.73 2.38
CA GLY A 8 -0.78 6.84 1.05
C GLY A 8 -1.78 6.98 -0.10
N GLY A 9 -3.00 7.44 0.21
CA GLY A 9 -4.09 7.52 -0.76
C GLY A 9 -3.95 8.65 -1.78
N ALA A 10 -3.04 9.60 -1.61
CA ALA A 10 -2.74 10.63 -2.62
C ALA A 10 -1.69 10.17 -3.65
N GLY A 11 -1.07 9.01 -3.45
CA GLY A 11 -0.15 8.37 -4.39
C GLY A 11 -0.87 7.70 -5.57
N PHE A 12 -0.10 7.09 -6.47
CA PHE A 12 -0.58 6.45 -7.69
C PHE A 12 -1.66 5.37 -7.43
N ILE A 13 -1.29 4.27 -6.76
CA ILE A 13 -2.20 3.15 -6.54
C ILE A 13 -3.33 3.54 -5.58
N GLY A 14 -2.98 4.21 -4.46
CA GLY A 14 -3.95 4.62 -3.44
C GLY A 14 -5.06 5.54 -3.97
N SER A 15 -4.73 6.50 -4.84
CA SER A 15 -5.72 7.41 -5.42
C SER A 15 -6.67 6.72 -6.41
N ASN A 16 -6.14 5.79 -7.22
CA ASN A 16 -6.99 4.96 -8.07
C ASN A 16 -7.91 4.06 -7.24
N PHE A 17 -7.37 3.48 -6.16
CA PHE A 17 -8.15 2.63 -5.27
C PHE A 17 -9.27 3.40 -4.56
N ILE A 18 -9.01 4.60 -4.04
CA ILE A 18 -10.04 5.44 -3.39
C ILE A 18 -11.14 5.78 -4.38
N SER A 19 -10.78 6.26 -5.58
CA SER A 19 -11.77 6.60 -6.62
C SER A 19 -12.60 5.37 -7.05
N TYR A 20 -11.95 4.20 -7.20
CA TYR A 20 -12.62 2.95 -7.51
C TYR A 20 -13.57 2.52 -6.38
N LEU A 21 -13.10 2.54 -5.13
CA LEU A 21 -13.85 2.08 -3.97
C LEU A 21 -15.12 2.92 -3.73
N LEU A 22 -15.02 4.25 -3.78
CA LEU A 22 -16.16 5.15 -3.58
C LEU A 22 -17.20 5.05 -4.71
N LYS A 23 -16.79 4.68 -5.94
CA LYS A 23 -17.70 4.40 -7.04
C LYS A 23 -18.41 3.06 -6.92
N SER A 24 -17.71 2.04 -6.39
CA SER A 24 -18.22 0.66 -6.30
C SER A 24 -19.02 0.36 -5.02
N GLU A 25 -18.80 1.12 -3.94
CA GLU A 25 -19.37 0.86 -2.61
C GLU A 25 -20.19 2.05 -2.09
N LYS A 26 -21.47 1.83 -1.82
CA LYS A 26 -22.39 2.89 -1.36
C LYS A 26 -22.32 3.19 0.14
N ASN A 27 -21.94 2.21 0.97
CA ASN A 27 -21.99 2.30 2.43
C ASN A 27 -20.59 2.40 3.06
N ILE A 28 -19.70 3.15 2.44
CA ILE A 28 -18.33 3.31 2.88
C ILE A 28 -17.96 4.78 3.07
N LYS A 29 -17.14 5.05 4.06
CA LYS A 29 -16.48 6.34 4.27
C LYS A 29 -14.98 6.12 4.27
N VAL A 30 -14.26 6.95 3.55
CA VAL A 30 -12.80 6.92 3.43
C VAL A 30 -12.21 8.13 4.13
N VAL A 31 -11.29 7.88 5.03
CA VAL A 31 -10.37 8.90 5.57
C VAL A 31 -8.99 8.59 5.00
N ASN A 32 -8.51 9.47 4.16
CA ASN A 32 -7.20 9.37 3.51
C ASN A 32 -6.15 10.13 4.32
N LEU A 33 -5.13 9.44 4.79
CA LEU A 33 -3.97 10.03 5.46
C LEU A 33 -2.75 9.93 4.55
N ASP A 34 -2.19 11.07 4.15
CA ASP A 34 -1.03 11.13 3.26
C ASP A 34 -0.10 12.27 3.67
N LEU A 35 1.20 12.02 3.65
CA LEU A 35 2.21 13.03 3.98
C LEU A 35 2.42 14.03 2.85
N LEU A 36 2.00 13.68 1.62
CA LEU A 36 2.25 14.43 0.38
C LEU A 36 3.75 14.61 0.14
N THR A 37 4.48 13.50 0.13
CA THR A 37 5.86 13.47 -0.34
C THR A 37 5.91 13.64 -1.87
N TYR A 38 7.05 13.45 -2.49
CA TYR A 38 7.27 13.69 -3.92
C TYR A 38 6.27 12.96 -4.86
N ALA A 39 5.76 11.78 -4.47
CA ALA A 39 4.86 10.97 -5.28
C ALA A 39 3.36 11.15 -4.93
N GLY A 40 3.05 11.84 -3.84
CA GLY A 40 1.68 12.13 -3.41
C GLY A 40 1.20 13.48 -3.94
N SER A 41 0.04 13.51 -4.62
CA SER A 41 -0.54 14.75 -5.12
C SER A 41 -2.03 14.86 -4.78
N PRO A 42 -2.48 15.96 -4.16
CA PRO A 42 -3.91 16.20 -3.93
C PRO A 42 -4.72 16.23 -5.23
N LYS A 43 -4.10 16.66 -6.35
CA LYS A 43 -4.73 16.67 -7.67
C LYS A 43 -5.22 15.30 -8.14
N ASN A 44 -4.63 14.22 -7.63
CA ASN A 44 -5.05 12.87 -7.95
C ASN A 44 -6.48 12.55 -7.48
N LEU A 45 -7.01 13.34 -6.54
CA LEU A 45 -8.32 13.14 -5.90
C LEU A 45 -9.18 14.41 -5.87
N GLU A 46 -8.87 15.40 -6.73
CA GLU A 46 -9.64 16.66 -6.80
C GLU A 46 -11.11 16.44 -7.15
N ASP A 47 -11.41 15.40 -7.92
CA ASP A 47 -12.77 14.97 -8.25
C ASP A 47 -13.58 14.47 -7.05
N LEU A 48 -12.92 14.17 -5.92
CA LEU A 48 -13.52 13.70 -4.68
C LEU A 48 -13.55 14.77 -3.57
N GLU A 49 -13.06 15.97 -3.83
CA GLU A 49 -12.93 17.00 -2.79
C GLU A 49 -14.27 17.35 -2.13
N ASN A 50 -15.37 17.28 -2.89
CA ASN A 50 -16.73 17.55 -2.42
C ASN A 50 -17.53 16.28 -2.11
N ASP A 51 -16.95 15.09 -2.16
CA ASP A 51 -17.65 13.86 -1.81
C ASP A 51 -17.82 13.75 -0.28
N PRO A 52 -19.05 13.66 0.27
CA PRO A 52 -19.28 13.58 1.71
C PRO A 52 -18.70 12.32 2.36
N ASN A 53 -18.36 11.33 1.55
CA ASN A 53 -17.75 10.07 2.00
C ASN A 53 -16.22 10.07 1.90
N TYR A 54 -15.61 11.16 1.43
CA TYR A 54 -14.17 11.32 1.36
C TYR A 54 -13.67 12.41 2.31
N ILE A 55 -12.64 12.10 3.08
CA ILE A 55 -12.00 13.08 3.97
C ILE A 55 -10.48 12.93 3.80
N PHE A 56 -9.80 14.04 3.58
CA PHE A 56 -8.35 14.09 3.48
C PHE A 56 -7.71 14.65 4.76
N TYR A 57 -6.63 14.01 5.20
CA TYR A 57 -5.71 14.51 6.22
C TYR A 57 -4.28 14.50 5.70
N LYS A 58 -3.60 15.64 5.78
CA LYS A 58 -2.16 15.68 5.62
C LYS A 58 -1.50 15.27 6.92
N GLY A 59 -0.65 14.21 6.90
CA GLY A 59 0.04 13.75 8.09
C GLY A 59 0.94 12.55 7.85
N ASP A 60 1.85 12.33 8.80
CA ASP A 60 2.83 11.24 8.77
C ASP A 60 2.26 10.00 9.48
N ILE A 61 2.40 8.83 8.87
CA ILE A 61 2.04 7.55 9.49
C ILE A 61 2.93 7.20 10.69
N CYS A 62 4.08 7.87 10.83
CA CYS A 62 4.94 7.76 12.00
C CYS A 62 4.42 8.57 13.21
N ASP A 63 3.47 9.49 13.01
CA ASP A 63 2.86 10.28 14.09
C ASP A 63 1.76 9.47 14.82
N ARG A 64 2.17 8.81 15.89
CA ARG A 64 1.28 8.00 16.72
C ARG A 64 0.10 8.82 17.30
N LEU A 65 0.36 10.04 17.76
CA LEU A 65 -0.68 10.87 18.39
C LEU A 65 -1.76 11.26 17.38
N LEU A 66 -1.35 11.62 16.16
CA LEU A 66 -2.28 11.88 15.06
C LEU A 66 -3.13 10.64 14.76
N LEU A 67 -2.50 9.47 14.61
CA LEU A 67 -3.21 8.22 14.33
C LEU A 67 -4.22 7.89 15.42
N GLU A 68 -3.83 7.94 16.70
CA GLU A 68 -4.73 7.69 17.83
C GLU A 68 -5.92 8.66 17.85
N LYS A 69 -5.69 9.95 17.54
CA LYS A 69 -6.74 10.95 17.41
C LYS A 69 -7.71 10.62 16.28
N LEU A 70 -7.19 10.19 15.11
CA LEU A 70 -8.02 9.80 13.97
C LEU A 70 -8.83 8.53 14.27
N PHE A 71 -8.22 7.50 14.88
CA PHE A 71 -8.92 6.29 15.29
C PHE A 71 -10.06 6.57 16.28
N LYS A 72 -9.82 7.42 17.29
CA LYS A 72 -10.86 7.86 18.25
C LYS A 72 -11.99 8.65 17.56
N LYS A 73 -11.65 9.53 16.61
CA LYS A 73 -12.62 10.38 15.92
C LYS A 73 -13.53 9.59 14.98
N TYR A 74 -12.94 8.70 14.18
CA TYR A 74 -13.64 8.04 13.07
C TYR A 74 -14.06 6.61 13.38
N ASN A 75 -13.52 5.98 14.42
CA ASN A 75 -13.81 4.58 14.78
C ASN A 75 -13.61 3.63 13.60
N PHE A 76 -12.45 3.69 12.94
CA PHE A 76 -12.14 2.86 11.79
C PHE A 76 -12.43 1.39 12.04
N THR A 77 -13.05 0.74 11.06
CA THR A 77 -13.31 -0.70 11.02
C THR A 77 -12.41 -1.42 10.03
N GLY A 78 -11.55 -0.68 9.35
CA GLY A 78 -10.54 -1.24 8.47
C GLY A 78 -9.44 -0.22 8.16
N VAL A 79 -8.26 -0.75 7.86
CA VAL A 79 -7.11 0.00 7.37
C VAL A 79 -6.67 -0.64 6.06
N ILE A 80 -6.43 0.17 5.03
CA ILE A 80 -5.74 -0.25 3.80
C ILE A 80 -4.50 0.62 3.67
N HIS A 81 -3.34 -0.02 3.80
CA HIS A 81 -2.07 0.66 4.04
C HIS A 81 -1.21 0.66 2.77
N PHE A 82 -1.29 1.78 2.01
CA PHE A 82 -0.45 2.02 0.82
C PHE A 82 0.78 2.87 1.13
N ALA A 83 0.77 3.65 2.21
CA ALA A 83 1.84 4.61 2.49
C ALA A 83 3.19 3.90 2.60
N ALA A 84 4.11 4.26 1.72
CA ALA A 84 5.46 3.75 1.66
C ALA A 84 6.35 4.69 0.83
N GLU A 85 7.63 4.73 1.14
CA GLU A 85 8.65 5.14 0.19
C GLU A 85 8.85 4.03 -0.82
N SER A 86 8.86 4.35 -2.15
CA SER A 86 8.71 3.33 -3.20
C SER A 86 9.70 3.42 -4.37
N HIS A 87 10.66 4.36 -4.33
CA HIS A 87 11.63 4.54 -5.42
C HIS A 87 12.94 3.83 -5.09
N VAL A 88 13.28 2.78 -5.84
CA VAL A 88 14.47 1.94 -5.56
C VAL A 88 15.75 2.76 -5.55
N ASP A 89 15.99 3.63 -6.55
CA ASP A 89 17.20 4.43 -6.61
C ASP A 89 17.32 5.40 -5.43
N ASN A 90 16.21 5.99 -4.98
CA ASN A 90 16.18 6.81 -3.78
C ASN A 90 16.51 6.00 -2.52
N SER A 91 16.14 4.72 -2.48
CA SER A 91 16.47 3.84 -1.34
C SER A 91 17.95 3.56 -1.22
N ILE A 92 18.68 3.57 -2.33
CA ILE A 92 20.14 3.39 -2.37
C ILE A 92 20.84 4.64 -1.83
N GLN A 93 20.29 5.83 -2.15
CA GLN A 93 20.88 7.11 -1.74
C GLN A 93 20.50 7.50 -0.31
N ASN A 94 19.28 7.21 0.12
CA ASN A 94 18.73 7.57 1.44
C ASN A 94 17.92 6.41 2.05
N PRO A 95 18.57 5.34 2.52
CA PRO A 95 17.88 4.18 3.07
C PRO A 95 17.11 4.46 4.36
N ASP A 96 17.53 5.47 5.14
CA ASP A 96 16.90 5.84 6.42
C ASP A 96 15.43 6.20 6.27
N ALA A 97 15.06 6.93 5.21
CA ALA A 97 13.68 7.30 4.93
C ALA A 97 12.80 6.05 4.72
N PHE A 98 13.35 5.03 4.09
CA PHE A 98 12.65 3.76 3.83
C PHE A 98 12.45 2.95 5.11
N VAL A 99 13.46 2.86 5.96
CA VAL A 99 13.33 2.20 7.27
C VAL A 99 12.31 2.94 8.13
N LYS A 100 12.40 4.26 8.19
CA LYS A 100 11.48 5.08 8.97
C LYS A 100 10.04 4.93 8.48
N THR A 101 9.80 5.13 7.19
CA THR A 101 8.43 5.12 6.65
C THR A 101 7.89 3.70 6.55
N ASN A 102 8.62 2.80 5.87
CA ASN A 102 8.07 1.49 5.55
C ASN A 102 8.04 0.56 6.75
N VAL A 103 9.05 0.60 7.62
CA VAL A 103 9.10 -0.29 8.79
C VAL A 103 8.44 0.35 10.01
N PHE A 104 8.98 1.49 10.47
CA PHE A 104 8.48 2.13 11.69
C PHE A 104 7.08 2.72 11.49
N GLY A 105 6.78 3.33 10.32
CA GLY A 105 5.45 3.83 9.99
C GLY A 105 4.41 2.70 9.95
N THR A 106 4.70 1.57 9.28
CA THR A 106 3.81 0.39 9.27
C THR A 106 3.58 -0.15 10.69
N PHE A 107 4.65 -0.30 11.49
CA PHE A 107 4.53 -0.68 12.89
C PHE A 107 3.60 0.26 13.66
N THR A 108 3.74 1.56 13.47
CA THR A 108 2.94 2.55 14.20
C THR A 108 1.46 2.43 13.88
N VAL A 109 1.11 2.30 12.59
CA VAL A 109 -0.30 2.11 12.16
C VAL A 109 -0.88 0.79 12.68
N LEU A 110 -0.11 -0.31 12.59
CA LEU A 110 -0.51 -1.63 13.12
C LEU A 110 -0.77 -1.59 14.61
N ASP A 111 0.15 -1.00 15.38
CA ASP A 111 0.06 -1.00 16.84
C ASP A 111 -1.11 -0.12 17.33
N VAL A 112 -1.33 1.02 16.69
CA VAL A 112 -2.52 1.86 16.98
C VAL A 112 -3.80 1.11 16.64
N ALA A 113 -3.88 0.45 15.49
CA ALA A 113 -5.03 -0.34 15.08
C ALA A 113 -5.32 -1.47 16.08
N LYS A 114 -4.30 -2.26 16.44
CA LYS A 114 -4.40 -3.34 17.43
C LYS A 114 -4.93 -2.80 18.78
N ASN A 115 -4.32 -1.77 19.32
CA ASN A 115 -4.70 -1.22 20.62
C ASN A 115 -6.11 -0.62 20.61
N PHE A 116 -6.54 -0.09 19.46
CA PHE A 116 -7.89 0.46 19.32
C PHE A 116 -8.95 -0.64 19.18
N TRP A 117 -8.68 -1.70 18.40
CA TRP A 117 -9.65 -2.76 18.10
C TRP A 117 -9.71 -3.87 19.14
N MET A 118 -8.61 -4.15 19.83
CA MET A 118 -8.47 -5.31 20.70
C MET A 118 -8.42 -4.89 22.18
N SER A 119 -8.91 -5.75 23.05
CA SER A 119 -8.80 -5.64 24.51
C SER A 119 -7.67 -6.49 25.09
N ALA A 120 -7.34 -7.58 24.43
CA ALA A 120 -6.24 -8.50 24.74
C ALA A 120 -5.87 -9.29 23.47
N PRO A 121 -4.76 -10.04 23.44
CA PRO A 121 -4.47 -10.96 22.35
C PRO A 121 -5.65 -11.89 22.08
N ASN A 122 -5.99 -12.10 20.80
CA ASN A 122 -7.12 -12.87 20.32
C ASN A 122 -8.51 -12.40 20.81
N SER A 123 -8.60 -11.18 21.36
CA SER A 123 -9.85 -10.64 21.91
C SER A 123 -10.18 -9.29 21.33
N TYR A 124 -11.07 -9.25 20.36
CA TYR A 124 -11.59 -8.01 19.79
C TYR A 124 -12.67 -7.38 20.68
N LYS A 125 -12.66 -6.06 20.78
CA LYS A 125 -13.79 -5.31 21.31
C LYS A 125 -15.02 -5.55 20.43
N LYS A 126 -16.21 -5.78 21.01
CA LYS A 126 -17.44 -6.18 20.30
C LYS A 126 -17.72 -5.40 19.01
N ARG A 127 -17.51 -4.09 19.03
CA ARG A 127 -17.72 -3.20 17.88
C ARG A 127 -16.77 -3.46 16.71
N PHE A 128 -15.58 -3.98 16.98
CA PHE A 128 -14.49 -4.14 16.00
C PHE A 128 -14.22 -5.60 15.64
N LYS A 129 -15.16 -6.52 15.94
CA LYS A 129 -15.00 -7.97 15.70
C LYS A 129 -14.55 -8.31 14.26
N ASN A 130 -14.99 -7.52 13.30
CA ASN A 130 -14.67 -7.72 11.87
C ASN A 130 -13.67 -6.68 11.34
N ALA A 131 -12.98 -5.94 12.22
CA ALA A 131 -12.00 -4.97 11.79
C ALA A 131 -10.81 -5.69 11.13
N ARG A 132 -10.27 -5.11 10.05
CA ARG A 132 -9.19 -5.72 9.26
C ARG A 132 -8.14 -4.70 8.87
N PHE A 133 -6.89 -5.16 8.90
CA PHE A 133 -5.74 -4.44 8.38
C PHE A 133 -5.27 -5.09 7.09
N HIS A 134 -5.23 -4.36 5.99
CA HIS A 134 -4.69 -4.81 4.71
C HIS A 134 -3.40 -4.06 4.40
N HIS A 135 -2.31 -4.78 4.33
CA HIS A 135 -1.00 -4.26 3.96
C HIS A 135 -0.74 -4.44 2.47
N ILE A 136 -0.40 -3.35 1.77
CA ILE A 136 -0.05 -3.40 0.36
C ILE A 136 1.46 -3.44 0.22
N SER A 137 1.98 -4.56 -0.25
CA SER A 137 3.40 -4.83 -0.46
C SER A 137 3.74 -4.96 -1.95
N SER A 138 4.84 -5.59 -2.28
CA SER A 138 5.40 -5.71 -3.63
C SER A 138 6.03 -7.09 -3.83
N ASP A 139 6.02 -7.58 -5.05
CA ASP A 139 6.73 -8.79 -5.46
C ASP A 139 8.27 -8.66 -5.35
N GLU A 140 8.80 -7.45 -5.26
CA GLU A 140 10.24 -7.21 -5.05
C GLU A 140 10.77 -7.81 -3.73
N VAL A 141 9.90 -8.15 -2.78
CA VAL A 141 10.29 -8.86 -1.54
C VAL A 141 10.80 -10.28 -1.82
N TYR A 142 10.40 -10.88 -2.95
CA TYR A 142 10.87 -12.21 -3.36
C TYR A 142 12.27 -12.21 -3.98
N GLY A 143 12.77 -11.04 -4.41
CA GLY A 143 14.07 -10.90 -5.05
C GLY A 143 14.03 -11.08 -6.57
N SER A 144 14.91 -11.91 -7.11
CA SER A 144 15.05 -12.12 -8.54
C SER A 144 14.72 -13.56 -8.93
N LEU A 145 14.00 -13.71 -10.04
CA LEU A 145 13.82 -15.02 -10.69
C LEU A 145 15.05 -15.36 -11.56
N SER A 146 15.32 -16.64 -11.73
CA SER A 146 16.17 -17.14 -12.82
C SER A 146 15.43 -16.99 -14.17
N ASP A 147 16.02 -17.51 -15.25
CA ASP A 147 15.45 -17.42 -16.61
C ASP A 147 14.04 -18.03 -16.75
N LYS A 148 13.62 -18.83 -15.79
CA LYS A 148 12.32 -19.50 -15.76
C LYS A 148 11.75 -19.50 -14.35
N GLY A 149 10.42 -19.51 -14.25
CA GLY A 149 9.69 -19.63 -13.00
C GLY A 149 8.74 -18.46 -12.74
N LEU A 150 7.97 -18.60 -11.68
CA LEU A 150 7.03 -17.61 -11.18
C LEU A 150 7.18 -17.51 -9.67
N PHE A 151 6.98 -16.33 -9.11
CA PHE A 151 6.81 -16.19 -7.68
C PHE A 151 5.45 -16.76 -7.24
N SER A 152 5.45 -17.38 -6.09
CA SER A 152 4.24 -17.80 -5.39
C SER A 152 4.29 -17.29 -3.95
N GLU A 153 3.19 -17.33 -3.25
CA GLU A 153 3.09 -16.94 -1.85
C GLU A 153 3.97 -17.81 -0.92
N LYS A 154 4.45 -18.95 -1.43
CA LYS A 154 5.40 -19.85 -0.72
C LYS A 154 6.86 -19.56 -1.05
N THR A 155 7.14 -18.67 -2.01
CA THR A 155 8.50 -18.30 -2.36
C THR A 155 9.16 -17.59 -1.17
N PRO A 156 10.35 -18.02 -0.73
CA PRO A 156 11.08 -17.32 0.33
C PRO A 156 11.42 -15.88 -0.07
N TYR A 157 11.34 -14.97 0.89
CA TYR A 157 11.75 -13.58 0.68
C TYR A 157 13.28 -13.49 0.55
N ALA A 158 13.74 -12.82 -0.50
CA ALA A 158 15.16 -12.60 -0.80
C ALA A 158 15.38 -11.18 -1.39
N PRO A 159 15.03 -10.11 -0.63
CA PRO A 159 15.05 -8.74 -1.14
C PRO A 159 16.47 -8.27 -1.49
N ASN A 160 16.63 -7.60 -2.66
CA ASN A 160 17.93 -7.20 -3.21
C ASN A 160 18.21 -5.69 -3.15
N SER A 161 17.30 -4.88 -2.58
CA SER A 161 17.48 -3.43 -2.43
C SER A 161 17.06 -2.96 -1.04
N PRO A 162 17.50 -1.77 -0.55
CA PRO A 162 16.99 -1.22 0.70
C PRO A 162 15.47 -1.03 0.69
N TYR A 163 14.88 -0.65 -0.45
CA TYR A 163 13.43 -0.60 -0.63
C TYR A 163 12.78 -1.97 -0.38
N SER A 164 13.19 -2.99 -1.14
CA SER A 164 12.59 -4.32 -1.03
C SER A 164 12.83 -4.95 0.35
N ALA A 165 13.99 -4.69 0.96
CA ALA A 165 14.29 -5.12 2.34
C ALA A 165 13.36 -4.43 3.37
N SER A 166 13.09 -3.13 3.20
CA SER A 166 12.16 -2.40 4.07
C SER A 166 10.72 -2.90 3.92
N LYS A 167 10.28 -3.25 2.70
CA LYS A 167 8.97 -3.86 2.43
C LYS A 167 8.87 -5.25 3.04
N ALA A 168 9.87 -6.11 2.85
CA ALA A 168 9.92 -7.43 3.48
C ALA A 168 9.86 -7.33 5.01
N SER A 169 10.57 -6.36 5.60
CA SER A 169 10.53 -6.11 7.04
C SER A 169 9.13 -5.70 7.52
N SER A 170 8.43 -4.86 6.77
CA SER A 170 7.04 -4.51 7.10
C SER A 170 6.08 -5.70 6.95
N ASP A 171 6.24 -6.54 5.94
CA ASP A 171 5.45 -7.75 5.77
C ASP A 171 5.63 -8.72 6.96
N PHE A 172 6.86 -8.92 7.41
CA PHE A 172 7.14 -9.73 8.61
C PHE A 172 6.55 -9.10 9.88
N MET A 173 6.55 -7.77 9.99
CA MET A 173 5.89 -7.08 11.09
C MET A 173 4.38 -7.35 11.08
N VAL A 174 3.73 -7.19 9.91
CA VAL A 174 2.29 -7.48 9.75
C VAL A 174 1.97 -8.93 10.11
N ARG A 175 2.75 -9.88 9.58
CA ARG A 175 2.62 -11.30 9.89
C ARG A 175 2.77 -11.57 11.40
N SER A 176 3.73 -10.95 12.07
CA SER A 176 3.96 -11.15 13.51
C SER A 176 2.76 -10.71 14.34
N TYR A 177 2.05 -9.65 13.92
CA TYR A 177 0.85 -9.18 14.62
C TYR A 177 -0.32 -10.17 14.56
N TYR A 178 -0.45 -10.90 13.45
CA TYR A 178 -1.40 -12.00 13.39
C TYR A 178 -1.03 -13.13 14.35
N HIS A 179 0.21 -13.65 14.26
CA HIS A 179 0.62 -14.81 15.06
C HIS A 179 0.71 -14.52 16.55
N THR A 180 1.10 -13.30 16.94
CA THR A 180 1.27 -12.93 18.35
C THR A 180 -0.02 -12.46 18.99
N TYR A 181 -0.81 -11.67 18.27
CA TYR A 181 -1.97 -10.99 18.85
C TYR A 181 -3.31 -11.47 18.28
N GLY A 182 -3.31 -12.23 17.19
CA GLY A 182 -4.55 -12.61 16.48
C GLY A 182 -5.19 -11.43 15.75
N LEU A 183 -4.38 -10.40 15.37
CA LEU A 183 -4.88 -9.27 14.60
C LEU A 183 -5.27 -9.76 13.20
N ASN A 184 -6.50 -9.47 12.74
CA ASN A 184 -6.97 -9.81 11.40
C ASN A 184 -6.23 -8.95 10.36
N VAL A 185 -5.14 -9.47 9.84
CA VAL A 185 -4.33 -8.84 8.80
C VAL A 185 -4.38 -9.67 7.52
N VAL A 186 -4.24 -9.01 6.39
CA VAL A 186 -3.93 -9.62 5.09
C VAL A 186 -2.85 -8.80 4.41
N THR A 187 -2.03 -9.46 3.59
CA THR A 187 -0.97 -8.81 2.79
C THR A 187 -1.20 -9.11 1.32
N THR A 188 -0.98 -8.13 0.44
CA THR A 188 -0.92 -8.36 -1.00
C THR A 188 0.43 -7.91 -1.55
N ASN A 189 1.05 -8.78 -2.36
CA ASN A 189 2.27 -8.49 -3.11
C ASN A 189 1.89 -8.29 -4.57
N CYS A 190 2.10 -7.09 -5.10
CA CYS A 190 1.75 -6.79 -6.48
C CYS A 190 2.99 -6.73 -7.36
N SER A 191 2.81 -7.10 -8.63
CA SER A 191 3.77 -6.84 -9.71
C SER A 191 3.80 -5.37 -10.12
N ASN A 192 4.56 -5.02 -11.17
CA ASN A 192 4.71 -3.65 -11.59
C ASN A 192 3.38 -3.06 -12.09
N ASN A 193 2.88 -2.06 -11.40
CA ASN A 193 1.65 -1.40 -11.80
C ASN A 193 1.88 -0.33 -12.88
N TYR A 194 0.88 -0.16 -13.76
CA TYR A 194 0.80 0.95 -14.71
C TYR A 194 -0.62 1.50 -14.80
N GLY A 195 -0.75 2.77 -15.23
CA GLY A 195 -2.06 3.37 -15.44
C GLY A 195 -2.12 4.87 -15.11
N PRO A 196 -3.33 5.44 -15.07
CA PRO A 196 -3.54 6.85 -14.78
C PRO A 196 -2.99 7.24 -13.40
N ARG A 197 -2.54 8.50 -13.27
CA ARG A 197 -1.95 9.06 -12.03
C ARG A 197 -0.56 8.48 -11.64
N GLN A 198 0.05 7.65 -12.51
CA GLN A 198 1.40 7.15 -12.25
C GLN A 198 2.42 8.29 -12.37
N HIS A 199 3.32 8.38 -11.38
CA HIS A 199 4.34 9.42 -11.33
C HIS A 199 5.26 9.38 -12.57
N GLU A 200 5.60 10.55 -13.11
CA GLU A 200 6.31 10.70 -14.39
C GLU A 200 7.73 10.14 -14.41
N GLU A 201 8.33 9.85 -13.26
CA GLU A 201 9.66 9.21 -13.16
C GLU A 201 9.63 7.72 -13.50
N LYS A 202 8.46 7.07 -13.42
CA LYS A 202 8.32 5.64 -13.68
C LYS A 202 8.45 5.34 -15.18
N LEU A 203 8.81 4.08 -15.49
CA LEU A 203 9.19 3.65 -16.84
C LEU A 203 8.15 4.02 -17.91
N ILE A 204 6.90 3.58 -17.75
CA ILE A 204 5.86 3.77 -18.78
C ILE A 204 5.54 5.26 -19.00
N PRO A 205 5.27 6.10 -17.97
CA PRO A 205 5.10 7.54 -18.16
C PRO A 205 6.33 8.23 -18.77
N THR A 206 7.54 7.84 -18.38
CA THR A 206 8.79 8.37 -18.95
C THR A 206 8.91 8.05 -20.44
N ILE A 207 8.59 6.80 -20.87
CA ILE A 207 8.59 6.40 -22.26
C ILE A 207 7.59 7.26 -23.06
N ILE A 208 6.35 7.35 -22.61
CA ILE A 208 5.28 8.11 -23.28
C ILE A 208 5.69 9.58 -23.44
N ARG A 209 6.10 10.21 -22.35
CA ARG A 209 6.49 11.64 -22.35
C ARG A 209 7.65 11.92 -23.29
N LYS A 210 8.69 11.06 -23.27
CA LYS A 210 9.86 11.26 -24.13
C LYS A 210 9.55 10.98 -25.60
N ALA A 211 8.77 9.94 -25.88
CA ALA A 211 8.32 9.64 -27.25
C ALA A 211 7.51 10.80 -27.84
N LEU A 212 6.52 11.31 -27.12
CA LEU A 212 5.70 12.45 -27.56
C LEU A 212 6.50 13.75 -27.76
N SER A 213 7.60 13.93 -27.01
CA SER A 213 8.47 15.12 -27.14
C SER A 213 9.65 14.91 -28.10
N GLY A 214 9.71 13.79 -28.82
CA GLY A 214 10.80 13.47 -29.75
C GLY A 214 12.18 13.30 -29.07
N LYS A 215 12.21 13.04 -27.75
CA LYS A 215 13.45 12.86 -26.98
C LYS A 215 13.84 11.38 -26.93
N LYS A 216 15.15 11.12 -26.80
CA LYS A 216 15.68 9.76 -26.64
C LYS A 216 15.09 9.11 -25.36
N ILE A 217 14.61 7.89 -25.49
CA ILE A 217 14.14 7.06 -24.38
C ILE A 217 15.36 6.42 -23.72
N PRO A 218 15.55 6.53 -22.38
CA PRO A 218 16.66 5.86 -21.71
C PRO A 218 16.42 4.36 -21.65
N ILE A 219 17.45 3.59 -21.94
CA ILE A 219 17.47 2.14 -21.77
C ILE A 219 18.43 1.85 -20.62
N TYR A 220 17.95 1.14 -19.59
CA TYR A 220 18.76 0.71 -18.46
C TYR A 220 19.41 -0.64 -18.75
N GLY A 221 20.71 -0.74 -18.46
CA GLY A 221 21.50 -1.94 -18.75
C GLY A 221 21.50 -2.26 -20.24
N ASP A 222 21.26 -3.52 -20.60
CA ASP A 222 21.16 -4.02 -21.97
C ASP A 222 19.71 -4.04 -22.52
N GLY A 223 18.76 -3.55 -21.75
CA GLY A 223 17.34 -3.47 -22.15
C GLY A 223 16.58 -4.80 -22.13
N LYS A 224 17.16 -5.87 -21.61
CA LYS A 224 16.55 -7.22 -21.60
C LYS A 224 15.75 -7.53 -20.33
N ASN A 225 15.56 -6.56 -19.46
CA ASN A 225 14.80 -6.76 -18.22
C ASN A 225 13.33 -7.14 -18.54
N ILE A 226 12.89 -8.28 -18.05
CA ILE A 226 11.50 -8.73 -18.12
C ILE A 226 10.79 -8.27 -16.85
N ARG A 227 9.56 -7.79 -17.00
CA ARG A 227 8.69 -7.37 -15.89
C ARG A 227 7.27 -7.85 -16.16
N ASP A 228 6.60 -8.28 -15.11
CA ASP A 228 5.17 -8.48 -15.10
C ASP A 228 4.46 -7.14 -14.90
N TRP A 229 3.43 -6.86 -15.71
CA TRP A 229 2.73 -5.57 -15.74
C TRP A 229 1.26 -5.72 -15.41
N LEU A 230 0.83 -5.10 -14.31
CA LEU A 230 -0.53 -5.11 -13.81
C LEU A 230 -1.21 -3.76 -14.02
N TYR A 231 -2.35 -3.74 -14.68
CA TYR A 231 -3.14 -2.51 -14.81
C TYR A 231 -3.72 -2.10 -13.45
N VAL A 232 -3.56 -0.83 -13.09
CA VAL A 232 -3.85 -0.35 -11.74
C VAL A 232 -5.30 -0.58 -11.28
N LEU A 233 -6.30 -0.53 -12.19
CA LEU A 233 -7.69 -0.80 -11.80
C LEU A 233 -7.94 -2.29 -11.55
N ASP A 234 -7.22 -3.19 -12.20
CA ASP A 234 -7.32 -4.62 -11.90
C ASP A 234 -6.65 -4.93 -10.55
N HIS A 235 -5.54 -4.25 -10.26
CA HIS A 235 -4.96 -4.27 -8.91
C HIS A 235 -5.96 -3.77 -7.85
N CYS A 236 -6.67 -2.66 -8.10
CA CYS A 236 -7.70 -2.14 -7.19
C CYS A 236 -8.81 -3.16 -6.92
N LYS A 237 -9.26 -3.90 -7.94
CA LYS A 237 -10.23 -4.99 -7.78
C LYS A 237 -9.68 -6.12 -6.92
N GLY A 238 -8.42 -6.53 -7.17
CA GLY A 238 -7.73 -7.55 -6.38
C GLY A 238 -7.59 -7.14 -4.91
N ILE A 239 -7.19 -5.91 -4.64
CA ILE A 239 -7.11 -5.35 -3.27
C ILE A 239 -8.49 -5.42 -2.58
N GLN A 240 -9.53 -4.97 -3.26
CA GLN A 240 -10.89 -5.00 -2.69
C GLN A 240 -11.34 -6.43 -2.39
N LEU A 241 -11.08 -7.37 -3.30
CA LEU A 241 -11.41 -8.79 -3.11
C LEU A 241 -10.69 -9.37 -1.89
N VAL A 242 -9.37 -9.18 -1.79
CA VAL A 242 -8.58 -9.67 -0.66
C VAL A 242 -9.00 -8.98 0.64
N PHE A 243 -9.32 -7.67 0.62
CA PHE A 243 -9.82 -6.99 1.80
C PHE A 243 -11.14 -7.58 2.31
N LYS A 244 -12.05 -7.99 1.42
CA LYS A 244 -13.35 -8.56 1.78
C LYS A 244 -13.26 -10.04 2.15
N GLU A 245 -12.57 -10.84 1.37
CA GLU A 245 -12.66 -12.30 1.38
C GLU A 245 -11.37 -13.02 1.79
N GLY A 246 -10.23 -12.30 1.83
CA GLY A 246 -8.95 -12.90 2.20
C GLY A 246 -8.97 -13.51 3.60
N GLN A 247 -8.28 -14.63 3.77
CA GLN A 247 -8.09 -15.28 5.06
C GLN A 247 -7.11 -14.49 5.92
N ALA A 248 -7.44 -14.33 7.20
CA ALA A 248 -6.58 -13.61 8.14
C ALA A 248 -5.21 -14.30 8.28
N GLY A 249 -4.14 -13.51 8.23
CA GLY A 249 -2.76 -13.97 8.32
C GLY A 249 -2.14 -14.38 6.99
N GLU A 250 -2.92 -14.45 5.90
CA GLU A 250 -2.44 -14.89 4.60
C GLU A 250 -1.91 -13.74 3.73
N THR A 251 -1.02 -14.12 2.80
CA THR A 251 -0.46 -13.26 1.75
C THR A 251 -1.03 -13.70 0.41
N TYR A 252 -1.27 -12.76 -0.49
CA TYR A 252 -1.80 -12.99 -1.84
C TYR A 252 -0.97 -12.25 -2.87
N ASN A 253 -0.56 -12.93 -3.93
CA ASN A 253 0.09 -12.28 -5.07
C ASN A 253 -0.99 -11.76 -6.04
N ILE A 254 -0.78 -10.53 -6.53
CA ILE A 254 -1.63 -9.92 -7.56
C ILE A 254 -0.73 -9.52 -8.73
N GLY A 255 -0.79 -10.28 -9.79
CA GLY A 255 -0.01 -10.10 -11.02
C GLY A 255 -0.90 -9.92 -12.26
N GLY A 256 -0.29 -9.61 -13.41
CA GLY A 256 -0.96 -9.47 -14.72
C GLY A 256 -0.91 -10.75 -15.55
#